data_7960bb7c12aeac3e9a31f5eb2f802346
#
_entry.id   7960bb7c12aeac3e9a31f5eb2f802346
#
_cell.length_a   1.000
_cell.length_b   1.000
_cell.length_c   1.000
_cell.angle_alpha   90.00
_cell.angle_beta   90.00
_cell.angle_gamma   90.00
#
_symmetry.space_group_name_H-M   'P 1'
#
loop_
_entity.id
_entity.type
_entity.pdbx_description
1 polymer ?
#
loop_
_entity_poly.entity_id
_entity_poly.type
_entity_poly.pdbx_seq_one_letter_code
_entity_poly.pdbx_strand_id
1 'polypeptide(L)'
;MNRSLASPPWHHPQVTRRSAIQAGSIGLLGLGMNHVDALRGADVGGGRYARAKSVIYIFLSGGLAQHDSFDPKPDAPDDVRGEFKPIATQTPGLQICEHLPMLAQRSEQWALVRSLTHPYNEHSDGHLVMMTGRSMLPPGFNRSTPKPSDWPSIAAIANTVMQPPNNLPPAVVLPERLVHRSGRVIPGQFAGLMGTHQDPWFIDAAPFNAKTYGAYPEYEFHHARGRETTADMKFQAPNLSLPQGFTPGKLQDRLSLLGHLDDQRRAFDTAASVQTFDRHRQAVLSLLTDTETQKAFDVHNVDEATQDRYGRNSFGWSLLMARQLVEAGV
;
A
#
# COMPACT_ATOMS: atom_id res chain seq x y z
N MET A 1 -57.73 24.43 9.02
CA MET A 1 -57.17 23.25 9.71
C MET A 1 -55.95 22.78 8.93
N ASN A 2 -54.76 23.30 9.29
CA ASN A 2 -53.50 22.87 8.68
C ASN A 2 -52.88 21.79 9.57
N ARG A 3 -52.83 20.55 9.05
CA ARG A 3 -52.04 19.50 9.67
C ARG A 3 -50.64 19.53 9.07
N SER A 4 -49.71 20.02 9.86
CA SER A 4 -48.25 19.88 9.64
C SER A 4 -47.90 18.41 9.75
N LEU A 5 -47.40 17.80 8.68
CA LEU A 5 -46.76 16.48 8.68
C LEU A 5 -45.33 16.66 9.16
N ALA A 6 -45.12 16.45 10.45
CA ALA A 6 -43.79 16.35 11.00
C ALA A 6 -43.15 15.04 10.53
N SER A 7 -42.02 15.14 9.85
CA SER A 7 -41.19 13.99 9.47
C SER A 7 -40.66 13.30 10.74
N PRO A 8 -40.63 11.96 10.79
CA PRO A 8 -40.11 11.27 11.95
C PRO A 8 -38.63 11.57 12.14
N PRO A 9 -38.16 11.76 13.38
CA PRO A 9 -36.75 11.99 13.67
C PRO A 9 -35.94 10.76 13.30
N TRP A 10 -34.93 10.94 12.45
CA TRP A 10 -33.97 9.89 12.11
C TRP A 10 -33.17 9.55 13.37
N HIS A 11 -33.46 8.44 14.04
CA HIS A 11 -32.62 7.90 15.10
C HIS A 11 -31.45 7.17 14.44
N HIS A 12 -30.25 7.73 14.55
CA HIS A 12 -29.05 6.96 14.26
C HIS A 12 -28.96 5.81 15.26
N PRO A 13 -28.71 4.56 14.80
CA PRO A 13 -28.50 3.45 15.73
C PRO A 13 -27.32 3.80 16.65
N GLN A 14 -27.52 3.73 17.94
CA GLN A 14 -26.46 3.96 18.92
C GLN A 14 -25.41 2.86 18.76
N VAL A 15 -24.24 3.25 18.27
CA VAL A 15 -23.10 2.35 18.12
C VAL A 15 -22.56 2.04 19.50
N THR A 16 -22.67 0.79 19.95
CA THR A 16 -22.09 0.36 21.24
C THR A 16 -20.56 0.41 21.18
N ARG A 17 -19.89 0.56 22.33
CA ARG A 17 -18.41 0.47 22.40
C ARG A 17 -17.86 -0.78 21.75
N ARG A 18 -18.57 -1.91 21.85
CA ARG A 18 -18.21 -3.18 21.20
C ARG A 18 -18.34 -3.10 19.68
N SER A 19 -19.40 -2.49 19.18
CA SER A 19 -19.57 -2.26 17.72
C SER A 19 -18.56 -1.25 17.19
N ALA A 20 -18.18 -0.24 17.99
CA ALA A 20 -17.13 0.70 17.62
C ALA A 20 -15.74 0.02 17.60
N ILE A 21 -15.47 -0.90 18.54
CA ILE A 21 -14.23 -1.70 18.54
C ILE A 21 -14.25 -2.73 17.40
N GLN A 22 -15.38 -3.36 17.13
CA GLN A 22 -15.53 -4.25 15.97
C GLN A 22 -15.45 -3.51 14.66
N ALA A 23 -16.03 -2.34 14.55
CA ALA A 23 -15.87 -1.44 13.40
C ALA A 23 -14.44 -0.89 13.32
N GLY A 24 -13.78 -0.64 14.45
CA GLY A 24 -12.40 -0.21 14.52
C GLY A 24 -11.38 -1.30 14.14
N SER A 25 -11.65 -2.57 14.43
CA SER A 25 -10.80 -3.68 14.01
C SER A 25 -10.96 -4.03 12.53
N ILE A 26 -12.12 -3.71 11.94
CA ILE A 26 -12.35 -3.72 10.50
C ILE A 26 -11.91 -2.38 9.90
N GLY A 27 -11.81 -1.36 10.72
CA GLY A 27 -11.95 0.04 10.40
C GLY A 27 -10.69 0.80 10.09
N LEU A 28 -9.49 0.24 10.17
CA LEU A 28 -8.37 0.93 9.53
C LEU A 28 -8.57 0.99 8.01
N LEU A 29 -9.44 0.15 7.49
CA LEU A 29 -9.64 -0.04 6.06
C LEU A 29 -11.11 -0.24 5.65
N GLY A 30 -12.03 -0.27 6.59
CA GLY A 30 -13.47 -0.40 6.33
C GLY A 30 -14.23 0.92 6.25
N LEU A 31 -13.53 2.06 6.18
CA LEU A 31 -14.13 3.35 5.92
C LEU A 31 -14.57 3.41 4.47
N GLY A 32 -15.81 3.02 4.20
CA GLY A 32 -16.45 3.37 2.96
C GLY A 32 -16.49 4.90 2.79
N MET A 33 -16.59 5.41 1.57
CA MET A 33 -16.60 6.86 1.28
C MET A 33 -17.61 7.64 2.14
N ASN A 34 -18.73 7.02 2.51
CA ASN A 34 -19.75 7.59 3.41
C ASN A 34 -19.23 7.83 4.84
N HIS A 35 -18.22 7.08 5.30
CA HIS A 35 -17.62 7.28 6.62
C HIS A 35 -16.54 8.35 6.62
N VAL A 36 -15.90 8.62 5.49
CA VAL A 36 -14.94 9.73 5.35
C VAL A 36 -15.67 11.07 5.47
N ASP A 37 -16.86 11.18 4.87
CA ASP A 37 -17.69 12.39 5.02
C ASP A 37 -18.27 12.52 6.42
N ALA A 38 -18.63 11.42 7.07
CA ALA A 38 -19.05 11.40 8.47
C ALA A 38 -17.91 11.79 9.44
N LEU A 39 -16.67 11.35 9.16
CA LEU A 39 -15.50 11.74 9.93
C LEU A 39 -15.14 13.23 9.69
N ARG A 40 -15.24 13.72 8.45
CA ARG A 40 -15.10 15.15 8.14
C ARG A 40 -16.21 16.00 8.79
N GLY A 41 -17.45 15.48 8.83
CA GLY A 41 -18.58 16.12 9.49
C GLY A 41 -18.50 16.13 11.02
N ALA A 42 -17.87 15.14 11.63
CA ALA A 42 -17.64 15.06 13.07
C ALA A 42 -16.58 16.08 13.56
N ASP A 43 -15.80 16.63 12.67
CA ASP A 43 -14.72 17.61 12.97
C ASP A 43 -15.24 19.04 13.23
N VAL A 44 -16.55 19.30 13.04
CA VAL A 44 -17.17 20.60 13.27
C VAL A 44 -17.29 20.98 14.76
N GLY A 45 -16.94 20.06 15.68
CA GLY A 45 -17.08 20.22 17.13
C GLY A 45 -15.80 20.19 17.96
N GLY A 46 -14.64 20.62 17.44
CA GLY A 46 -13.38 20.67 18.21
C GLY A 46 -12.58 19.36 18.18
N GLY A 47 -12.73 18.59 17.13
CA GLY A 47 -12.04 17.32 16.90
C GLY A 47 -10.54 17.47 16.73
N ARG A 48 -9.81 16.46 17.15
CA ARG A 48 -8.38 16.34 16.87
C ARG A 48 -8.20 16.20 15.36
N TYR A 49 -7.59 17.19 14.72
CA TYR A 49 -7.20 17.11 13.32
C TYR A 49 -6.43 15.82 13.06
N ALA A 50 -6.74 15.11 11.98
CA ALA A 50 -5.98 13.96 11.56
C ALA A 50 -4.50 14.37 11.38
N ARG A 51 -3.60 13.77 12.17
CA ARG A 51 -2.18 14.16 12.21
C ARG A 51 -1.35 13.40 11.18
N ALA A 52 -1.79 12.20 10.81
CA ALA A 52 -1.13 11.38 9.80
C ALA A 52 -1.40 11.96 8.40
N LYS A 53 -0.35 12.21 7.65
CA LYS A 53 -0.40 12.75 6.29
C LYS A 53 -0.22 11.65 5.23
N SER A 54 0.54 10.60 5.58
CA SER A 54 0.89 9.50 4.69
C SER A 54 0.84 8.17 5.44
N VAL A 55 0.69 7.07 4.72
CA VAL A 55 0.63 5.71 5.26
C VAL A 55 1.57 4.82 4.46
N ILE A 56 2.43 4.08 5.16
CA ILE A 56 3.17 2.96 4.59
C ILE A 56 2.48 1.68 5.05
N TYR A 57 1.84 0.96 4.12
CA TYR A 57 1.17 -0.30 4.40
C TYR A 57 2.10 -1.47 4.06
N ILE A 58 2.63 -2.15 5.07
CA ILE A 58 3.54 -3.28 4.91
C ILE A 58 2.72 -4.56 4.95
N PHE A 59 2.48 -5.16 3.79
CA PHE A 59 1.77 -6.41 3.65
C PHE A 59 2.74 -7.58 3.57
N LEU A 60 2.80 -8.38 4.61
CA LEU A 60 3.71 -9.53 4.72
C LEU A 60 2.99 -10.79 4.20
N SER A 61 3.04 -10.98 2.88
CA SER A 61 2.45 -12.15 2.23
C SER A 61 3.28 -13.41 2.46
N GLY A 62 2.63 -14.47 2.92
CA GLY A 62 3.24 -15.80 3.06
C GLY A 62 4.18 -15.97 4.24
N GLY A 63 4.27 -15.00 5.12
CA GLY A 63 5.17 -15.08 6.25
C GLY A 63 4.80 -14.14 7.36
N LEU A 64 5.53 -14.26 8.39
CA LEU A 64 5.49 -13.86 9.77
C LEU A 64 4.30 -14.49 10.51
N ALA A 65 4.50 -15.73 10.96
CA ALA A 65 3.52 -16.42 11.80
C ALA A 65 3.28 -15.63 13.08
N GLN A 66 2.02 -15.55 13.50
CA GLN A 66 1.58 -14.79 14.66
C GLN A 66 2.31 -15.21 15.94
N HIS A 67 2.39 -16.51 16.19
CA HIS A 67 3.03 -17.07 17.39
C HIS A 67 4.57 -17.02 17.33
N ASP A 68 5.15 -16.88 16.16
CA ASP A 68 6.61 -16.68 15.98
C ASP A 68 7.00 -15.20 15.97
N SER A 69 6.08 -14.29 16.20
CA SER A 69 6.33 -12.85 16.13
C SER A 69 5.71 -12.04 17.27
N PHE A 70 4.48 -11.61 17.10
CA PHE A 70 3.80 -10.63 18.00
C PHE A 70 2.94 -11.28 19.08
N ASP A 71 2.73 -12.60 19.05
CA ASP A 71 1.92 -13.31 20.03
C ASP A 71 2.50 -14.69 20.37
N PRO A 72 3.68 -14.76 21.01
CA PRO A 72 4.44 -16.00 21.22
C PRO A 72 3.73 -17.06 22.07
N LYS A 73 2.71 -16.68 22.87
CA LYS A 73 1.94 -17.56 23.74
C LYS A 73 2.81 -18.45 24.66
N PRO A 74 3.70 -17.85 25.47
CA PRO A 74 4.71 -18.61 26.25
C PRO A 74 4.11 -19.66 27.20
N ASP A 75 2.89 -19.43 27.67
CA ASP A 75 2.19 -20.33 28.61
C ASP A 75 1.37 -21.42 27.91
N ALA A 76 1.36 -21.45 26.56
CA ALA A 76 0.65 -22.46 25.80
C ALA A 76 1.49 -23.77 25.69
N PRO A 77 0.84 -24.93 25.42
CA PRO A 77 1.55 -26.16 25.11
C PRO A 77 2.51 -26.01 23.92
N ASP A 78 3.52 -26.89 23.87
CA ASP A 78 4.60 -26.84 22.89
C ASP A 78 4.14 -26.94 21.42
N ASP A 79 3.00 -27.54 21.17
CA ASP A 79 2.38 -27.66 19.84
C ASP A 79 1.59 -26.40 19.42
N VAL A 80 1.45 -25.41 20.31
CA VAL A 80 0.73 -24.15 20.07
C VAL A 80 1.63 -22.93 20.16
N ARG A 81 2.60 -22.94 21.08
CA ARG A 81 3.52 -21.81 21.25
C ARG A 81 4.53 -21.72 20.10
N GLY A 82 5.05 -20.51 19.84
CA GLY A 82 6.12 -20.31 18.89
C GLY A 82 7.45 -20.94 19.31
N GLU A 83 8.31 -21.26 18.35
CA GLU A 83 9.65 -21.80 18.63
C GLU A 83 10.60 -20.79 19.26
N PHE A 84 10.38 -19.50 19.00
CA PHE A 84 11.25 -18.43 19.45
C PHE A 84 10.88 -17.96 20.86
N LYS A 85 11.90 -17.49 21.59
CA LYS A 85 11.71 -17.01 22.97
C LYS A 85 10.98 -15.67 22.98
N PRO A 86 10.03 -15.47 23.91
CA PRO A 86 9.44 -14.18 24.15
C PRO A 86 10.43 -13.24 24.87
N ILE A 87 10.48 -11.99 24.45
CA ILE A 87 11.19 -10.90 25.15
C ILE A 87 10.19 -9.85 25.64
N ALA A 88 10.48 -9.25 26.78
CA ALA A 88 9.69 -8.14 27.31
C ALA A 88 9.84 -6.90 26.41
N THR A 89 8.78 -6.11 26.33
CA THR A 89 8.78 -4.82 25.65
C THR A 89 8.81 -3.69 26.68
N GLN A 90 8.92 -2.43 26.22
CA GLN A 90 8.76 -1.25 27.08
C GLN A 90 7.33 -1.13 27.66
N THR A 91 6.34 -1.77 27.01
CA THR A 91 4.96 -1.79 27.47
C THR A 91 4.78 -2.95 28.46
N PRO A 92 4.44 -2.69 29.73
CA PRO A 92 4.28 -3.74 30.74
C PRO A 92 3.26 -4.80 30.32
N GLY A 93 3.61 -6.08 30.46
CA GLY A 93 2.76 -7.21 30.11
C GLY A 93 2.71 -7.57 28.62
N LEU A 94 3.36 -6.80 27.75
CA LEU A 94 3.48 -7.11 26.35
C LEU A 94 4.83 -7.80 26.05
N GLN A 95 4.76 -8.99 25.47
CA GLN A 95 5.92 -9.75 25.01
C GLN A 95 5.80 -10.01 23.49
N ILE A 96 6.93 -9.98 22.81
CA ILE A 96 7.06 -10.34 21.40
C ILE A 96 8.28 -11.23 21.18
N CYS A 97 8.47 -11.76 19.96
CA CYS A 97 9.58 -12.63 19.62
C CYS A 97 10.96 -11.96 19.84
N GLU A 98 11.94 -12.74 20.28
CA GLU A 98 13.34 -12.32 20.50
C GLU A 98 14.03 -11.76 19.26
N HIS A 99 13.56 -12.09 18.05
CA HIS A 99 14.09 -11.56 16.80
C HIS A 99 13.59 -10.15 16.45
N LEU A 100 12.74 -9.54 17.29
CA LEU A 100 12.21 -8.20 17.12
C LEU A 100 12.66 -7.20 18.22
N PRO A 101 13.95 -7.18 18.63
CA PRO A 101 14.39 -6.41 19.80
C PRO A 101 14.21 -4.91 19.61
N MET A 102 14.34 -4.39 18.38
CA MET A 102 14.17 -2.97 18.09
C MET A 102 12.70 -2.54 18.20
N LEU A 103 11.74 -3.42 17.86
CA LEU A 103 10.32 -3.16 18.06
C LEU A 103 9.96 -3.27 19.55
N ALA A 104 10.54 -4.23 20.28
CA ALA A 104 10.33 -4.34 21.72
C ALA A 104 10.74 -3.06 22.46
N GLN A 105 11.87 -2.45 22.10
CA GLN A 105 12.36 -1.18 22.66
C GLN A 105 11.50 0.04 22.30
N ARG A 106 10.60 -0.08 21.33
CA ARG A 106 9.76 1.02 20.80
C ARG A 106 8.28 0.73 20.93
N SER A 107 7.90 -0.18 21.80
CA SER A 107 6.49 -0.63 21.91
C SER A 107 5.52 0.48 22.29
N GLU A 108 5.98 1.58 22.85
CA GLU A 108 5.16 2.76 23.13
C GLU A 108 4.77 3.54 21.86
N GLN A 109 5.42 3.26 20.72
CA GLN A 109 5.22 3.97 19.46
C GLN A 109 4.30 3.24 18.47
N TRP A 110 3.85 2.02 18.81
CA TRP A 110 2.98 1.23 17.95
C TRP A 110 1.86 0.55 18.75
N ALA A 111 0.82 0.13 18.04
CA ALA A 111 -0.30 -0.60 18.61
C ALA A 111 -0.39 -2.00 17.99
N LEU A 112 -0.79 -2.98 18.81
CA LEU A 112 -0.97 -4.36 18.39
C LEU A 112 -2.43 -4.76 18.45
N VAL A 113 -2.98 -5.21 17.31
CA VAL A 113 -4.34 -5.73 17.22
C VAL A 113 -4.27 -7.24 16.98
N ARG A 114 -4.31 -8.04 18.07
CA ARG A 114 -4.26 -9.51 18.02
C ARG A 114 -5.57 -10.16 17.60
N SER A 115 -6.67 -9.44 17.62
CA SER A 115 -8.02 -9.94 17.30
C SER A 115 -8.42 -9.82 15.85
N LEU A 116 -7.51 -9.35 14.97
CA LEU A 116 -7.78 -9.26 13.54
C LEU A 116 -7.85 -10.67 12.94
N THR A 117 -8.99 -11.01 12.34
CA THR A 117 -9.23 -12.34 11.78
C THR A 117 -10.22 -12.29 10.61
N HIS A 118 -10.25 -13.33 9.82
CA HIS A 118 -11.22 -13.55 8.76
C HIS A 118 -11.51 -15.06 8.60
N PRO A 119 -12.65 -15.46 8.00
CA PRO A 119 -13.06 -16.86 7.91
C PRO A 119 -12.43 -17.65 6.75
N TYR A 120 -11.52 -17.05 5.97
CA TYR A 120 -11.00 -17.65 4.76
C TYR A 120 -9.64 -18.33 4.98
N ASN A 121 -9.49 -19.56 4.48
CA ASN A 121 -8.26 -20.35 4.56
C ASN A 121 -7.47 -20.36 3.26
N GLU A 122 -8.05 -19.90 2.15
CA GLU A 122 -7.38 -19.81 0.86
C GLU A 122 -6.56 -18.51 0.75
N HIS A 123 -5.34 -18.60 0.23
CA HIS A 123 -4.42 -17.46 0.13
C HIS A 123 -5.04 -16.26 -0.61
N SER A 124 -5.63 -16.48 -1.79
CA SER A 124 -6.20 -15.38 -2.59
C SER A 124 -7.39 -14.72 -1.91
N ASP A 125 -8.20 -15.48 -1.17
CA ASP A 125 -9.33 -14.98 -0.40
C ASP A 125 -8.82 -14.07 0.74
N GLY A 126 -7.85 -14.56 1.51
CA GLY A 126 -7.21 -13.81 2.58
C GLY A 126 -6.52 -12.53 2.09
N HIS A 127 -5.78 -12.61 0.97
CA HIS A 127 -5.16 -11.44 0.35
C HIS A 127 -6.19 -10.38 -0.02
N LEU A 128 -7.29 -10.77 -0.68
CA LEU A 128 -8.35 -9.82 -1.02
C LEU A 128 -8.90 -9.14 0.23
N VAL A 129 -9.26 -9.90 1.26
CA VAL A 129 -9.79 -9.35 2.51
C VAL A 129 -8.83 -8.35 3.14
N MET A 130 -7.56 -8.72 3.25
CA MET A 130 -6.54 -7.87 3.89
C MET A 130 -6.24 -6.61 3.07
N MET A 131 -6.19 -6.70 1.75
CA MET A 131 -5.86 -5.56 0.89
C MET A 131 -7.03 -4.64 0.59
N THR A 132 -8.28 -5.11 0.77
CA THR A 132 -9.48 -4.31 0.51
C THR A 132 -10.22 -3.88 1.77
N GLY A 133 -9.95 -4.51 2.92
CA GLY A 133 -10.68 -4.30 4.18
C GLY A 133 -12.12 -4.82 4.15
N ARG A 134 -12.50 -5.62 3.16
CA ARG A 134 -13.84 -6.19 3.03
C ARG A 134 -13.90 -7.56 3.68
N SER A 135 -14.90 -7.80 4.50
CA SER A 135 -15.09 -9.08 5.21
C SER A 135 -15.66 -10.20 4.34
N MET A 136 -16.13 -9.88 3.14
CA MET A 136 -16.71 -10.84 2.20
C MET A 136 -16.08 -10.74 0.82
N LEU A 137 -16.03 -11.86 0.11
CA LEU A 137 -15.60 -11.89 -1.28
C LEU A 137 -16.66 -11.27 -2.20
N PRO A 138 -16.25 -10.62 -3.31
CA PRO A 138 -17.21 -10.10 -4.28
C PRO A 138 -17.92 -11.24 -5.01
N PRO A 139 -19.14 -11.03 -5.51
CA PRO A 139 -19.84 -12.03 -6.30
C PRO A 139 -19.02 -12.48 -7.52
N GLY A 140 -18.90 -13.80 -7.69
CA GLY A 140 -18.14 -14.39 -8.80
C GLY A 140 -16.61 -14.21 -8.68
N PHE A 141 -16.09 -13.99 -7.49
CA PHE A 141 -14.65 -13.90 -7.23
C PHE A 141 -13.87 -15.04 -7.85
N ASN A 142 -12.72 -14.72 -8.43
CA ASN A 142 -11.82 -15.71 -9.02
C ASN A 142 -10.45 -15.64 -8.33
N ARG A 143 -10.07 -16.74 -7.66
CA ARG A 143 -8.81 -16.85 -6.93
C ARG A 143 -7.56 -16.77 -7.80
N SER A 144 -7.73 -17.00 -9.09
CA SER A 144 -6.60 -17.11 -10.03
C SER A 144 -6.41 -15.91 -10.93
N THR A 145 -7.41 -15.04 -11.03
CA THR A 145 -7.38 -13.91 -11.97
C THR A 145 -8.17 -12.74 -11.39
N PRO A 146 -7.54 -11.56 -11.23
CA PRO A 146 -8.24 -10.34 -10.86
C PRO A 146 -9.35 -10.01 -11.86
N LYS A 147 -10.48 -9.49 -11.37
CA LYS A 147 -11.63 -9.11 -12.18
C LYS A 147 -12.02 -7.64 -11.96
N PRO A 148 -12.59 -6.99 -12.96
CA PRO A 148 -13.16 -5.64 -12.79
C PRO A 148 -14.29 -5.57 -11.73
N SER A 149 -14.89 -6.71 -11.36
CA SER A 149 -15.91 -6.80 -10.31
C SER A 149 -15.35 -6.99 -8.91
N ASP A 150 -14.04 -7.10 -8.75
CA ASP A 150 -13.41 -7.25 -7.44
C ASP A 150 -13.50 -5.96 -6.61
N TRP A 151 -13.42 -6.09 -5.29
CA TRP A 151 -13.38 -4.93 -4.41
C TRP A 151 -12.11 -4.13 -4.63
N PRO A 152 -12.18 -2.79 -4.61
CA PRO A 152 -11.01 -1.94 -4.77
C PRO A 152 -10.04 -2.12 -3.59
N SER A 153 -8.76 -2.12 -3.89
CA SER A 153 -7.71 -2.08 -2.87
C SER A 153 -7.71 -0.74 -2.13
N ILE A 154 -7.13 -0.75 -0.93
CA ILE A 154 -6.92 0.48 -0.14
C ILE A 154 -6.10 1.50 -0.93
N ALA A 155 -5.07 1.03 -1.63
CA ALA A 155 -4.22 1.87 -2.46
C ALA A 155 -5.02 2.53 -3.61
N ALA A 156 -5.94 1.79 -4.25
CA ALA A 156 -6.83 2.34 -5.27
C ALA A 156 -7.81 3.37 -4.71
N ILE A 157 -8.32 3.15 -3.49
CA ILE A 157 -9.18 4.12 -2.80
C ILE A 157 -8.37 5.40 -2.50
N ALA A 158 -7.15 5.25 -1.96
CA ALA A 158 -6.26 6.38 -1.73
C ALA A 158 -5.98 7.17 -3.01
N ASN A 159 -5.70 6.47 -4.11
CA ASN A 159 -5.46 7.08 -5.43
C ASN A 159 -6.65 7.93 -5.93
N THR A 160 -7.87 7.60 -5.49
CA THR A 160 -9.07 8.33 -5.87
C THR A 160 -9.36 9.55 -5.00
N VAL A 161 -9.10 9.43 -3.68
CA VAL A 161 -9.53 10.44 -2.71
C VAL A 161 -8.43 11.42 -2.32
N MET A 162 -7.17 11.09 -2.57
CA MET A 162 -6.04 11.94 -2.25
C MET A 162 -5.55 12.69 -3.48
N GLN A 163 -5.06 13.90 -3.25
CA GLN A 163 -4.40 14.74 -4.26
C GLN A 163 -3.10 15.26 -3.68
N PRO A 164 -1.96 14.64 -3.98
CA PRO A 164 -0.67 15.14 -3.56
C PRO A 164 -0.42 16.56 -4.08
N PRO A 165 0.30 17.40 -3.33
CA PRO A 165 0.63 18.75 -3.77
C PRO A 165 1.62 18.80 -4.93
N ASN A 166 2.36 17.72 -5.12
CA ASN A 166 3.23 17.45 -6.26
C ASN A 166 2.51 16.51 -7.25
N ASN A 167 3.01 16.42 -8.45
CA ASN A 167 2.42 15.55 -9.49
C ASN A 167 2.75 14.05 -9.28
N LEU A 168 3.11 13.65 -8.06
CA LEU A 168 3.32 12.24 -7.73
C LEU A 168 1.99 11.51 -7.60
N PRO A 169 1.95 10.20 -7.91
CA PRO A 169 0.75 9.42 -7.70
C PRO A 169 0.44 9.31 -6.19
N PRO A 170 -0.83 9.43 -5.78
CA PRO A 170 -1.23 9.33 -4.38
C PRO A 170 -0.98 7.98 -3.73
N ALA A 171 -0.84 6.94 -4.53
CA ALA A 171 -0.65 5.57 -4.06
C ALA A 171 0.31 4.80 -4.96
N VAL A 172 1.30 4.18 -4.32
CA VAL A 172 2.37 3.41 -4.96
C VAL A 172 2.42 2.01 -4.36
N VAL A 173 2.64 1.00 -5.17
CA VAL A 173 2.84 -0.40 -4.74
C VAL A 173 4.27 -0.83 -5.07
N LEU A 174 4.96 -1.33 -4.06
CA LEU A 174 6.37 -1.76 -4.09
C LEU A 174 6.51 -3.23 -3.65
N PRO A 175 7.53 -3.93 -4.11
CA PRO A 175 8.46 -3.57 -5.20
C PRO A 175 7.86 -3.84 -6.58
N GLU A 176 6.79 -4.62 -6.64
CA GLU A 176 6.11 -5.09 -7.83
C GLU A 176 4.66 -5.47 -7.53
N ARG A 177 3.92 -5.91 -8.53
CA ARG A 177 2.64 -6.57 -8.33
C ARG A 177 2.82 -7.86 -7.53
N LEU A 178 1.91 -8.12 -6.61
CA LEU A 178 1.92 -9.38 -5.88
C LEU A 178 1.58 -10.53 -6.83
N VAL A 179 2.55 -11.39 -7.06
CA VAL A 179 2.46 -12.54 -7.99
C VAL A 179 2.80 -13.83 -7.24
N HIS A 180 1.98 -14.85 -7.43
CA HIS A 180 2.25 -16.20 -6.91
C HIS A 180 3.40 -16.85 -7.70
N ARG A 181 4.16 -17.76 -7.08
CA ARG A 181 5.27 -18.48 -7.73
C ARG A 181 4.94 -19.14 -9.07
N SER A 182 3.67 -19.39 -9.37
CA SER A 182 3.21 -19.90 -10.67
C SER A 182 3.06 -18.82 -11.75
N GLY A 183 3.40 -17.57 -11.49
CA GLY A 183 3.17 -16.43 -12.39
C GLY A 183 1.76 -15.85 -12.32
N ARG A 184 0.89 -16.39 -11.47
CA ARG A 184 -0.48 -15.91 -11.30
C ARG A 184 -0.49 -14.60 -10.51
N VAL A 185 -1.10 -13.57 -11.07
CA VAL A 185 -1.33 -12.29 -10.38
C VAL A 185 -2.38 -12.48 -9.29
N ILE A 186 -2.05 -12.08 -8.08
CA ILE A 186 -2.93 -12.22 -6.91
C ILE A 186 -4.03 -11.14 -6.95
N PRO A 187 -5.31 -11.49 -6.73
CA PRO A 187 -6.40 -10.52 -6.60
C PRO A 187 -6.28 -9.63 -5.36
N GLY A 188 -7.03 -8.51 -5.35
CA GLY A 188 -7.15 -7.62 -4.18
C GLY A 188 -6.22 -6.41 -4.20
N GLN A 189 -5.31 -6.28 -5.17
CA GLN A 189 -4.35 -5.17 -5.27
C GLN A 189 -4.73 -4.10 -6.29
N PHE A 190 -5.83 -4.27 -7.02
CA PHE A 190 -6.29 -3.39 -8.09
C PHE A 190 -7.49 -2.53 -7.69
N ALA A 191 -7.89 -1.64 -8.58
CA ALA A 191 -9.05 -0.78 -8.38
C ALA A 191 -10.40 -1.50 -8.55
N GLY A 192 -10.43 -2.66 -9.24
CA GLY A 192 -11.63 -3.45 -9.42
C GLY A 192 -12.83 -2.62 -9.91
N LEU A 193 -13.90 -2.58 -9.11
CA LEU A 193 -15.14 -1.83 -9.42
C LEU A 193 -14.93 -0.33 -9.69
N MET A 194 -13.81 0.26 -9.28
CA MET A 194 -13.53 1.68 -9.53
C MET A 194 -12.92 1.91 -10.91
N GLY A 195 -12.57 0.85 -11.64
CA GLY A 195 -11.97 0.90 -12.97
C GLY A 195 -10.45 1.06 -12.94
N THR A 196 -9.78 0.53 -13.96
CA THR A 196 -8.32 0.42 -14.04
C THR A 196 -7.60 1.78 -14.03
N HIS A 197 -8.28 2.87 -14.36
CA HIS A 197 -7.72 4.22 -14.27
C HIS A 197 -7.48 4.68 -12.82
N GLN A 198 -8.02 3.96 -11.84
CA GLN A 198 -7.80 4.18 -10.41
C GLN A 198 -6.83 3.17 -9.80
N ASP A 199 -6.22 2.30 -10.61
CA ASP A 199 -5.16 1.42 -10.10
C ASP A 199 -4.04 2.24 -9.47
N PRO A 200 -3.48 1.79 -8.34
CA PRO A 200 -2.28 2.42 -7.79
C PRO A 200 -1.11 2.26 -8.77
N TRP A 201 -0.11 3.10 -8.64
CA TRP A 201 1.08 2.93 -9.47
C TRP A 201 1.93 1.76 -8.97
N PHE A 202 2.02 0.72 -9.79
CA PHE A 202 2.90 -0.42 -9.55
C PHE A 202 4.30 -0.11 -10.07
N ILE A 203 5.29 -0.11 -9.18
CA ILE A 203 6.69 0.09 -9.54
C ILE A 203 7.34 -1.29 -9.67
N ASP A 204 7.71 -1.67 -10.86
CA ASP A 204 8.40 -2.94 -11.10
C ASP A 204 9.91 -2.78 -10.78
N ALA A 205 10.24 -2.48 -9.52
CA ALA A 205 11.63 -2.29 -9.07
C ALA A 205 12.38 -3.62 -8.90
N ALA A 206 11.65 -4.70 -8.64
CA ALA A 206 12.17 -6.07 -8.62
C ALA A 206 11.17 -6.99 -9.34
N PRO A 207 11.19 -7.02 -10.69
CA PRO A 207 10.20 -7.75 -11.47
C PRO A 207 10.12 -9.22 -11.09
N PHE A 208 8.90 -9.76 -11.07
CA PHE A 208 8.66 -11.15 -10.71
C PHE A 208 9.52 -12.12 -11.52
N ASN A 209 10.23 -12.97 -10.81
CA ASN A 209 10.98 -14.10 -11.37
C ASN A 209 10.57 -15.37 -10.64
N ALA A 210 10.09 -16.36 -11.37
CA ALA A 210 9.59 -17.62 -10.80
C ALA A 210 10.65 -18.42 -10.00
N LYS A 211 11.94 -18.14 -10.22
CA LYS A 211 13.05 -18.79 -9.50
C LYS A 211 13.44 -18.04 -8.23
N THR A 212 13.29 -16.69 -8.24
CA THR A 212 13.83 -15.80 -7.22
C THR A 212 12.75 -14.79 -6.78
N TYR A 213 11.61 -15.29 -6.34
CA TYR A 213 10.52 -14.47 -5.84
C TYR A 213 10.56 -14.34 -4.31
N GLY A 214 9.89 -13.32 -3.79
CA GLY A 214 9.75 -13.09 -2.35
C GLY A 214 10.60 -11.94 -1.81
N ALA A 215 10.76 -11.87 -0.49
CA ALA A 215 11.44 -10.76 0.19
C ALA A 215 12.93 -10.65 -0.16
N TYR A 216 13.53 -11.78 -0.51
CA TYR A 216 14.94 -11.87 -0.87
C TYR A 216 15.07 -12.49 -2.27
N PRO A 217 14.65 -11.80 -3.34
CA PRO A 217 14.69 -12.34 -4.70
C PRO A 217 16.12 -12.62 -5.20
N GLU A 218 17.13 -12.00 -4.59
CA GLU A 218 18.54 -12.27 -4.82
C GLU A 218 19.02 -13.63 -4.27
N TYR A 219 18.16 -14.31 -3.52
CA TYR A 219 18.45 -15.65 -3.02
C TYR A 219 17.37 -16.62 -3.48
N GLU A 220 17.77 -17.69 -4.14
CA GLU A 220 16.89 -18.84 -4.36
C GLU A 220 16.79 -19.61 -3.06
N PHE A 221 15.57 -19.74 -2.51
CA PHE A 221 15.33 -20.55 -1.33
C PHE A 221 14.69 -21.88 -1.72
N HIS A 222 15.43 -22.95 -1.55
CA HIS A 222 14.94 -24.30 -1.75
C HIS A 222 15.01 -25.06 -0.42
N HIS A 223 13.87 -25.52 0.09
CA HIS A 223 13.78 -26.19 1.40
C HIS A 223 14.74 -27.37 1.57
N ALA A 224 15.08 -28.08 0.49
CA ALA A 224 16.00 -29.23 0.53
C ALA A 224 17.46 -28.87 0.26
N ARG A 225 17.76 -27.73 -0.35
CA ARG A 225 19.12 -27.33 -0.79
C ARG A 225 19.67 -26.13 -0.03
N GLY A 226 18.80 -25.42 0.71
CA GLY A 226 19.18 -24.20 1.38
C GLY A 226 19.11 -22.98 0.45
N ARG A 227 20.00 -22.03 0.66
CA ARG A 227 19.98 -20.69 0.10
C ARG A 227 21.01 -20.59 -1.02
N GLU A 228 20.59 -20.22 -2.22
CA GLU A 228 21.46 -19.98 -3.38
C GLU A 228 21.38 -18.50 -3.79
N THR A 229 22.52 -17.86 -4.01
CA THR A 229 22.58 -16.45 -4.49
C THR A 229 22.40 -16.39 -5.99
N THR A 230 21.53 -15.51 -6.45
CA THR A 230 21.39 -15.15 -7.87
C THR A 230 22.05 -13.79 -8.10
N ALA A 231 23.18 -13.78 -8.78
CA ALA A 231 24.08 -12.63 -8.90
C ALA A 231 23.52 -11.45 -9.72
N ASP A 232 22.39 -11.61 -10.42
CA ASP A 232 21.93 -10.65 -11.43
C ASP A 232 20.67 -9.86 -11.08
N MET A 233 20.13 -10.00 -9.87
CA MET A 233 18.94 -9.27 -9.46
C MET A 233 19.31 -7.86 -9.00
N LYS A 234 18.87 -6.87 -9.77
CA LYS A 234 19.00 -5.46 -9.41
C LYS A 234 17.65 -4.91 -8.96
N PHE A 235 17.63 -4.34 -7.76
CA PHE A 235 16.52 -3.51 -7.32
C PHE A 235 16.67 -2.11 -7.91
N GLN A 236 15.84 -1.76 -8.87
CA GLN A 236 15.90 -0.46 -9.53
C GLN A 236 14.51 -0.10 -10.07
N ALA A 237 14.04 1.10 -9.75
CA ALA A 237 12.82 1.61 -10.37
C ALA A 237 13.03 1.74 -11.90
N PRO A 238 12.20 1.10 -12.72
CA PRO A 238 12.42 1.08 -14.16
C PRO A 238 12.07 2.41 -14.80
N ASN A 239 12.85 2.80 -15.80
CA ASN A 239 12.53 3.86 -16.78
C ASN A 239 12.23 5.27 -16.23
N LEU A 240 12.75 5.61 -15.05
CA LEU A 240 12.68 6.98 -14.52
C LEU A 240 13.82 7.89 -14.99
N SER A 241 14.66 7.40 -15.91
CA SER A 241 15.71 8.17 -16.56
C SER A 241 15.34 8.46 -18.01
N LEU A 242 15.73 9.65 -18.48
CA LEU A 242 15.60 9.98 -19.89
C LEU A 242 16.48 9.05 -20.73
N PRO A 243 16.02 8.65 -21.93
CA PRO A 243 16.82 7.85 -22.86
C PRO A 243 18.16 8.51 -23.16
N GLN A 244 19.19 7.70 -23.43
CA GLN A 244 20.52 8.18 -23.72
C GLN A 244 20.50 9.22 -24.86
N GLY A 245 21.09 10.40 -24.64
CA GLY A 245 21.08 11.53 -25.60
C GLY A 245 19.85 12.44 -25.51
N PHE A 246 18.90 12.14 -24.63
CA PHE A 246 17.78 13.02 -24.31
C PHE A 246 18.12 13.85 -23.07
N THR A 247 18.04 15.16 -23.21
CA THR A 247 18.22 16.10 -22.09
C THR A 247 16.86 16.62 -21.62
N PRO A 248 16.73 17.06 -20.36
CA PRO A 248 15.51 17.72 -19.87
C PRO A 248 15.05 18.88 -20.77
N GLY A 249 16.01 19.66 -21.34
CA GLY A 249 15.71 20.73 -22.29
C GLY A 249 15.05 20.22 -23.58
N LYS A 250 15.60 19.18 -24.20
CA LYS A 250 14.98 18.57 -25.40
C LYS A 250 13.61 17.97 -25.13
N LEU A 251 13.38 17.47 -23.92
CA LEU A 251 12.07 17.02 -23.50
C LEU A 251 11.11 18.20 -23.40
N GLN A 252 11.52 19.28 -22.74
CA GLN A 252 10.72 20.49 -22.57
C GLN A 252 10.36 21.13 -23.92
N ASP A 253 11.30 21.20 -24.87
CA ASP A 253 11.07 21.73 -26.24
C ASP A 253 10.01 20.91 -26.99
N ARG A 254 10.09 19.58 -26.90
CA ARG A 254 9.08 18.69 -27.50
C ARG A 254 7.71 18.81 -26.86
N LEU A 255 7.67 19.05 -25.54
CA LEU A 255 6.45 19.23 -24.82
C LEU A 255 5.77 20.56 -25.13
N SER A 256 6.54 21.63 -25.26
CA SER A 256 6.00 22.93 -25.69
C SER A 256 5.44 22.85 -27.11
N LEU A 257 6.14 22.14 -28.03
CA LEU A 257 5.63 21.89 -29.39
C LEU A 257 4.32 21.08 -29.36
N LEU A 258 4.26 20.01 -28.56
CA LEU A 258 3.04 19.22 -28.38
C LEU A 258 1.91 20.06 -27.75
N GLY A 259 2.24 20.93 -26.78
CA GLY A 259 1.30 21.87 -26.19
C GLY A 259 0.66 22.79 -27.21
N HIS A 260 1.46 23.37 -28.11
CA HIS A 260 0.95 24.24 -29.18
C HIS A 260 0.05 23.49 -30.17
N LEU A 261 0.34 22.21 -30.45
CA LEU A 261 -0.52 21.35 -31.29
C LEU A 261 -1.81 20.95 -30.56
N ASP A 262 -1.73 20.66 -29.25
CA ASP A 262 -2.88 20.31 -28.44
C ASP A 262 -3.80 21.51 -28.17
N ASP A 263 -3.26 22.74 -28.03
CA ASP A 263 -4.06 23.95 -27.86
C ASP A 263 -4.90 24.24 -29.12
N GLN A 264 -4.40 23.92 -30.30
CA GLN A 264 -5.20 24.00 -31.52
C GLN A 264 -6.30 22.92 -31.59
N ARG A 265 -6.07 21.71 -30.99
CA ARG A 265 -7.07 20.65 -30.91
C ARG A 265 -8.09 20.91 -29.80
N ARG A 266 -7.67 21.45 -28.64
CA ARG A 266 -8.53 21.76 -27.48
C ARG A 266 -9.63 22.78 -27.76
N ALA A 267 -9.46 23.63 -28.79
CA ALA A 267 -10.55 24.48 -29.25
C ALA A 267 -11.79 23.69 -29.72
N PHE A 268 -11.63 22.37 -29.88
CA PHE A 268 -12.69 21.46 -30.35
C PHE A 268 -13.13 20.40 -29.33
N ASP A 269 -12.43 20.20 -28.19
CA ASP A 269 -12.70 19.08 -27.27
C ASP A 269 -12.79 19.53 -25.81
N THR A 270 -14.02 19.64 -25.28
CA THR A 270 -14.33 19.98 -23.87
C THR A 270 -14.54 18.76 -22.97
N ALA A 271 -14.11 17.55 -23.37
CA ALA A 271 -14.40 16.33 -22.65
C ALA A 271 -13.55 16.13 -21.40
N ALA A 272 -14.17 15.68 -20.29
CA ALA A 272 -13.51 15.35 -19.01
C ALA A 272 -12.35 14.34 -19.13
N SER A 273 -12.32 13.51 -20.16
CA SER A 273 -11.25 12.58 -20.51
C SER A 273 -9.91 13.29 -20.83
N VAL A 274 -9.95 14.50 -21.40
CA VAL A 274 -8.77 15.30 -21.75
C VAL A 274 -8.07 15.80 -20.47
N GLN A 275 -8.83 16.26 -19.48
CA GLN A 275 -8.27 16.74 -18.21
C GLN A 275 -7.59 15.61 -17.40
N THR A 276 -8.09 14.40 -17.48
CA THR A 276 -7.48 13.23 -16.83
C THR A 276 -6.18 12.83 -17.54
N PHE A 277 -6.18 12.83 -18.86
CA PHE A 277 -4.99 12.58 -19.67
C PHE A 277 -3.88 13.61 -19.40
N ASP A 278 -4.22 14.88 -19.29
CA ASP A 278 -3.27 15.94 -18.98
C ASP A 278 -2.63 15.79 -17.60
N ARG A 279 -3.39 15.38 -16.60
CA ARG A 279 -2.85 15.10 -15.24
C ARG A 279 -1.86 13.94 -15.27
N HIS A 280 -2.18 12.83 -15.92
CA HIS A 280 -1.28 11.69 -16.04
C HIS A 280 0.00 12.09 -16.82
N ARG A 281 -0.14 12.89 -17.87
CA ARG A 281 0.99 13.42 -18.62
C ARG A 281 1.89 14.30 -17.75
N GLN A 282 1.33 15.23 -16.97
CA GLN A 282 2.09 16.07 -16.05
C GLN A 282 2.80 15.25 -14.96
N ALA A 283 2.14 14.24 -14.41
CA ALA A 283 2.76 13.33 -13.45
C ALA A 283 3.98 12.61 -14.03
N VAL A 284 3.85 12.03 -15.23
CA VAL A 284 4.98 11.39 -15.94
C VAL A 284 6.12 12.37 -16.20
N LEU A 285 5.81 13.60 -16.57
CA LEU A 285 6.82 14.62 -16.81
C LEU A 285 7.58 15.03 -15.55
N SER A 286 6.85 15.23 -14.44
CA SER A 286 7.47 15.50 -13.15
C SER A 286 8.40 14.37 -12.72
N LEU A 287 7.99 13.12 -12.89
CA LEU A 287 8.83 11.95 -12.62
C LEU A 287 10.13 11.93 -13.43
N LEU A 288 10.11 12.40 -14.67
CA LEU A 288 11.27 12.39 -15.56
C LEU A 288 12.17 13.64 -15.45
N THR A 289 11.68 14.74 -14.92
CA THR A 289 12.38 16.03 -14.90
C THR A 289 12.69 16.58 -13.51
N ASP A 290 11.95 16.17 -12.48
CA ASP A 290 12.15 16.63 -11.12
C ASP A 290 13.21 15.79 -10.42
N THR A 291 14.33 16.44 -10.08
CA THR A 291 15.48 15.80 -9.44
C THR A 291 15.14 15.26 -8.05
N GLU A 292 14.29 15.93 -7.28
CA GLU A 292 13.90 15.46 -5.94
C GLU A 292 13.02 14.22 -6.04
N THR A 293 12.10 14.20 -7.00
CA THR A 293 11.30 13.01 -7.31
C THR A 293 12.19 11.84 -7.74
N GLN A 294 13.18 12.07 -8.61
CA GLN A 294 14.09 11.02 -9.04
C GLN A 294 14.92 10.45 -7.89
N LYS A 295 15.38 11.30 -6.97
CA LYS A 295 16.08 10.86 -5.74
C LYS A 295 15.23 9.94 -4.87
N ALA A 296 13.91 10.15 -4.82
CA ALA A 296 13.01 9.30 -4.05
C ALA A 296 12.98 7.84 -4.54
N PHE A 297 13.36 7.60 -5.78
CA PHE A 297 13.44 6.26 -6.37
C PHE A 297 14.86 5.68 -6.37
N ASP A 298 15.87 6.45 -5.99
CA ASP A 298 17.27 6.01 -5.98
C ASP A 298 17.69 5.56 -4.58
N VAL A 299 17.39 4.32 -4.26
CA VAL A 299 17.74 3.71 -2.97
C VAL A 299 19.23 3.39 -2.82
N HIS A 300 19.99 3.37 -3.91
CA HIS A 300 21.41 3.06 -3.90
C HIS A 300 22.29 4.28 -3.65
N ASN A 301 21.75 5.49 -3.80
CA ASN A 301 22.47 6.74 -3.62
C ASN A 301 22.28 7.36 -2.22
N VAL A 302 21.88 6.57 -1.24
CA VAL A 302 21.88 6.95 0.17
C VAL A 302 23.17 6.47 0.85
N ASP A 303 23.49 7.01 2.02
CA ASP A 303 24.66 6.61 2.77
C ASP A 303 24.64 5.10 3.15
N GLU A 304 25.83 4.51 3.24
CA GLU A 304 25.98 3.08 3.48
C GLU A 304 25.37 2.63 4.80
N ALA A 305 25.46 3.45 5.85
CA ALA A 305 24.87 3.12 7.15
C ALA A 305 23.35 3.02 7.08
N THR A 306 22.70 3.87 6.29
CA THR A 306 21.27 3.78 6.01
C THR A 306 20.96 2.52 5.23
N GLN A 307 21.71 2.20 4.17
CA GLN A 307 21.50 0.98 3.39
C GLN A 307 21.63 -0.28 4.26
N ASP A 308 22.67 -0.35 5.09
CA ASP A 308 22.92 -1.46 6.02
C ASP A 308 21.79 -1.61 7.05
N ARG A 309 21.28 -0.49 7.54
CA ARG A 309 20.16 -0.47 8.50
C ARG A 309 18.87 -1.03 7.90
N TYR A 310 18.59 -0.81 6.63
CA TYR A 310 17.45 -1.38 5.93
C TYR A 310 17.72 -2.82 5.44
N GLY A 311 19.00 -3.24 5.32
CA GLY A 311 19.39 -4.61 5.05
C GLY A 311 19.59 -4.95 3.59
N ARG A 312 20.09 -4.06 2.74
CA ARG A 312 20.56 -4.23 1.34
C ARG A 312 19.97 -5.42 0.58
N ASN A 313 18.65 -5.59 0.66
CA ASN A 313 17.89 -6.63 -0.03
C ASN A 313 16.57 -6.06 -0.53
N SER A 314 15.87 -6.77 -1.37
CA SER A 314 14.64 -6.29 -2.01
C SER A 314 13.58 -5.80 -1.01
N PHE A 315 13.41 -6.48 0.11
CA PHE A 315 12.48 -6.04 1.17
C PHE A 315 12.94 -4.75 1.83
N GLY A 316 14.21 -4.67 2.24
CA GLY A 316 14.81 -3.48 2.85
C GLY A 316 14.77 -2.28 1.91
N TRP A 317 15.16 -2.45 0.65
CA TRP A 317 15.09 -1.39 -0.36
C TRP A 317 13.66 -0.94 -0.67
N SER A 318 12.68 -1.86 -0.63
CA SER A 318 11.26 -1.48 -0.75
C SER A 318 10.82 -0.57 0.39
N LEU A 319 11.22 -0.88 1.62
CA LEU A 319 10.93 -0.04 2.79
C LEU A 319 11.64 1.32 2.72
N LEU A 320 12.89 1.34 2.29
CA LEU A 320 13.66 2.58 2.09
C LEU A 320 13.03 3.46 1.02
N MET A 321 12.66 2.87 -0.13
CA MET A 321 11.96 3.59 -1.20
C MET A 321 10.59 4.11 -0.72
N ALA A 322 9.82 3.31 0.01
CA ALA A 322 8.54 3.74 0.57
C ALA A 322 8.71 4.97 1.49
N ARG A 323 9.75 4.97 2.34
CA ARG A 323 10.09 6.12 3.17
C ARG A 323 10.42 7.35 2.33
N GLN A 324 11.33 7.22 1.34
CA GLN A 324 11.73 8.33 0.47
C GLN A 324 10.54 8.90 -0.32
N LEU A 325 9.62 8.05 -0.79
CA LEU A 325 8.40 8.47 -1.48
C LEU A 325 7.47 9.26 -0.56
N VAL A 326 7.28 8.82 0.68
CA VAL A 326 6.51 9.57 1.69
C VAL A 326 7.17 10.91 2.01
N GLU A 327 8.50 10.96 2.14
CA GLU A 327 9.26 12.19 2.33
C GLU A 327 9.14 13.14 1.12
N ALA A 328 8.99 12.59 -0.09
CA ALA A 328 8.73 13.34 -1.32
C ALA A 328 7.26 13.75 -1.52
N GLY A 329 6.34 13.28 -0.66
CA GLY A 329 4.93 13.71 -0.64
C GLY A 329 3.93 12.76 -1.31
N VAL A 330 4.27 11.48 -1.46
CA VAL A 330 3.33 10.40 -1.84
C VAL A 330 2.39 10.07 -0.68
#